data_4b4377b894faa2e379d8daec2f0b1a04
#
_entry.id   4b4377b894faa2e379d8daec2f0b1a04
#
_cell.length_a   1.000
_cell.length_b   1.000
_cell.length_c   1.000
_cell.angle_alpha   90.00
_cell.angle_beta   90.00
_cell.angle_gamma   90.00
#
_symmetry.space_group_name_H-M   'P 1'
#
loop_
_entity.id
_entity.type
_entity.pdbx_description
1 polymer ?
#
loop_
_entity_poly.entity_id
_entity_poly.type
_entity_poly.pdbx_seq_one_letter_code
_entity_poly.pdbx_strand_id
1 'polypeptide(L)'
;NAKAIFLVDRNGQLVTEAGELKGIDTTSLASLVAGNVAATQGLAKVIGEPDFPTHFHQGERDNVHITLVAQRIILVVVFDDRSSLGLVRLRVKKAGQKLSELFDEIFKRAESDSDADGPASPFAEISDEDIDNLFSD
;
A
#
# COMPACT_ATOMS: atom_id res chain seq x y z
N ASN A 1 16.06 -1.02 3.16
CA ASN A 1 15.36 -1.88 4.12
C ASN A 1 14.22 -1.13 4.79
N ALA A 2 12.99 -1.53 4.47
CA ALA A 2 11.82 -0.97 5.12
C ALA A 2 11.70 -1.54 6.53
N LYS A 3 11.28 -0.70 7.48
CA LYS A 3 11.02 -1.11 8.85
C LYS A 3 9.72 -1.90 8.94
N ALA A 4 8.68 -1.41 8.26
CA ALA A 4 7.38 -2.08 8.18
C ALA A 4 6.70 -1.74 6.87
N ILE A 5 5.88 -2.66 6.39
CA ILE A 5 5.15 -2.50 5.12
C ILE A 5 3.71 -2.93 5.35
N PHE A 6 2.77 -2.14 4.85
CA PHE A 6 1.35 -2.43 4.95
C PHE A 6 0.68 -2.28 3.60
N LEU A 7 -0.25 -3.17 3.30
CA LEU A 7 -1.20 -2.98 2.20
C LEU A 7 -2.57 -2.75 2.80
N VAL A 8 -3.20 -1.65 2.41
CA VAL A 8 -4.48 -1.19 2.95
C VAL A 8 -5.42 -0.95 1.79
N ASP A 9 -6.68 -1.35 1.91
CA ASP A 9 -7.65 -1.01 0.87
C ASP A 9 -8.18 0.42 1.07
N ARG A 10 -8.88 0.94 0.08
CA ARG A 10 -9.37 2.33 0.13
C ARG A 10 -10.45 2.55 1.19
N ASN A 11 -11.04 1.49 1.70
CA ASN A 11 -12.06 1.55 2.76
C ASN A 11 -11.45 1.57 4.16
N GLY A 12 -10.13 1.47 4.26
CA GLY A 12 -9.44 1.52 5.54
C GLY A 12 -9.25 0.17 6.20
N GLN A 13 -9.35 -0.91 5.43
CA GLN A 13 -9.12 -2.26 5.95
C GLN A 13 -7.70 -2.70 5.61
N LEU A 14 -7.03 -3.30 6.59
CA LEU A 14 -5.71 -3.86 6.39
C LEU A 14 -5.81 -5.13 5.55
N VAL A 15 -5.06 -5.16 4.44
CA VAL A 15 -4.99 -6.34 3.57
C VAL A 15 -3.90 -7.28 4.05
N THR A 16 -2.69 -6.76 4.25
CA THR A 16 -1.57 -7.54 4.76
C THR A 16 -0.50 -6.61 5.33
N GLU A 17 0.42 -7.17 6.10
CA GLU A 17 1.47 -6.43 6.78
C GLU A 17 2.73 -7.29 6.90
N ALA A 18 3.89 -6.64 6.99
CA ALA A 18 5.17 -7.31 7.16
C ALA A 18 6.16 -6.37 7.87
N GLY A 19 7.16 -6.94 8.50
CA GLY A 19 8.23 -6.19 9.16
C GLY A 19 8.03 -6.04 10.66
N GLU A 20 8.58 -4.95 11.21
CA GLU A 20 8.53 -4.65 12.64
C GLU A 20 7.21 -3.99 13.02
N LEU A 21 6.29 -4.78 13.55
CA LEU A 21 4.92 -4.34 13.82
C LEU A 21 4.66 -4.05 15.29
N LYS A 22 5.60 -4.35 16.16
CA LYS A 22 5.44 -4.17 17.60
C LYS A 22 5.19 -2.70 17.94
N GLY A 23 4.14 -2.47 18.71
CA GLY A 23 3.78 -1.12 19.13
C GLY A 23 2.97 -0.34 18.12
N ILE A 24 2.62 -0.95 16.98
CA ILE A 24 1.81 -0.29 15.95
C ILE A 24 0.38 -0.83 16.02
N ASP A 25 -0.58 0.08 16.21
CA ASP A 25 -2.00 -0.26 16.08
C ASP A 25 -2.35 -0.27 14.60
N THR A 26 -2.33 -1.46 13.99
CA THR A 26 -2.49 -1.62 12.55
C THR A 26 -3.90 -1.28 12.07
N THR A 27 -4.91 -1.49 12.92
CA THR A 27 -6.28 -1.13 12.58
C THR A 27 -6.45 0.40 12.47
N SER A 28 -5.91 1.13 13.45
CA SER A 28 -5.93 2.59 13.42
C SER A 28 -5.09 3.13 12.27
N LEU A 29 -3.93 2.53 12.01
CA LEU A 29 -3.07 2.94 10.91
C LEU A 29 -3.80 2.80 9.57
N ALA A 30 -4.47 1.68 9.35
CA ALA A 30 -5.19 1.43 8.10
C ALA A 30 -6.29 2.47 7.86
N SER A 31 -7.07 2.77 8.90
CA SER A 31 -8.14 3.78 8.83
C SER A 31 -7.60 5.18 8.56
N LEU A 32 -6.53 5.56 9.25
CA LEU A 32 -5.92 6.88 9.10
C LEU A 32 -5.27 7.05 7.73
N VAL A 33 -4.63 6.01 7.21
CA VAL A 33 -4.02 6.03 5.89
C VAL A 33 -5.09 6.21 4.80
N ALA A 34 -6.19 5.46 4.89
CA ALA A 34 -7.29 5.61 3.93
C ALA A 34 -7.88 7.02 3.97
N GLY A 35 -8.06 7.58 5.17
CA GLY A 35 -8.53 8.94 5.35
C GLY A 35 -7.56 9.98 4.80
N ASN A 36 -6.25 9.75 4.98
CA ASN A 36 -5.22 10.60 4.43
C ASN A 36 -5.26 10.65 2.91
N VAL A 37 -5.38 9.49 2.26
CA VAL A 37 -5.49 9.40 0.80
C VAL A 37 -6.74 10.10 0.31
N ALA A 38 -7.89 9.89 0.96
CA ALA A 38 -9.14 10.53 0.58
C ALA A 38 -9.06 12.07 0.71
N ALA A 39 -8.47 12.56 1.80
CA ALA A 39 -8.29 13.99 2.02
C ALA A 39 -7.36 14.60 0.97
N THR A 40 -6.30 13.89 0.61
CA THR A 40 -5.35 14.36 -0.40
C THR A 40 -5.97 14.41 -1.79
N GLN A 41 -6.87 13.49 -2.11
CA GLN A 41 -7.63 13.54 -3.36
C GLN A 41 -8.53 14.78 -3.41
N GLY A 42 -9.13 15.14 -2.28
CA GLY A 42 -9.88 16.39 -2.17
C GLY A 42 -9.02 17.61 -2.41
N LEU A 43 -7.82 17.64 -1.83
CA LEU A 43 -6.86 18.72 -2.04
C LEU A 43 -6.45 18.84 -3.52
N ALA A 44 -6.23 17.71 -4.19
CA ALA A 44 -5.88 17.70 -5.60
C ALA A 44 -6.97 18.40 -6.44
N LYS A 45 -8.23 18.10 -6.16
CA LYS A 45 -9.35 18.73 -6.85
C LYS A 45 -9.38 20.25 -6.67
N VAL A 46 -9.06 20.73 -5.47
CA VAL A 46 -9.06 22.18 -5.17
C VAL A 46 -8.03 22.90 -6.01
N ILE A 47 -6.87 22.33 -6.26
CA ILE A 47 -5.80 22.96 -7.03
C ILE A 47 -5.79 22.58 -8.50
N GLY A 48 -6.74 21.77 -8.93
CA GLY A 48 -6.85 21.36 -10.33
C GLY A 48 -5.92 20.25 -10.77
N GLU A 49 -5.35 19.52 -9.81
CA GLU A 49 -4.54 18.34 -10.12
C GLU A 49 -5.45 17.11 -10.26
N PRO A 50 -5.12 16.19 -11.19
CA PRO A 50 -5.90 14.95 -11.30
C PRO A 50 -5.80 14.07 -10.05
N ASP A 51 -4.62 13.97 -9.46
CA ASP A 51 -4.41 13.17 -8.27
C ASP A 51 -3.00 13.41 -7.70
N PHE A 52 -2.81 13.03 -6.44
CA PHE A 52 -1.50 12.90 -5.82
C PHE A 52 -1.28 11.43 -5.48
N PRO A 53 -0.66 10.64 -6.38
CA PRO A 53 -0.51 9.19 -6.16
C PRO A 53 0.47 8.83 -5.06
N THR A 54 1.34 9.74 -4.69
CA THR A 54 2.41 9.48 -3.72
C THR A 54 2.45 10.56 -2.67
N HIS A 55 2.51 10.14 -1.39
CA HIS A 55 2.63 11.04 -0.25
C HIS A 55 3.81 10.63 0.60
N PHE A 56 4.54 11.62 1.10
CA PHE A 56 5.69 11.38 1.96
C PHE A 56 5.54 12.18 3.24
N HIS A 57 5.65 11.49 4.38
CA HIS A 57 5.62 12.11 5.70
C HIS A 57 6.96 11.89 6.39
N GLN A 58 7.64 12.96 6.69
CA GLN A 58 8.92 12.92 7.39
C GLN A 58 8.70 13.16 8.88
N GLY A 59 9.08 12.18 9.69
CA GLY A 59 9.05 12.28 11.14
C GLY A 59 10.44 12.50 11.70
N GLU A 60 10.52 12.58 13.01
CA GLU A 60 11.79 12.75 13.70
C GLU A 60 12.67 11.50 13.59
N ARG A 61 12.07 10.32 13.69
CA ARG A 61 12.78 9.02 13.64
C ARG A 61 12.34 8.19 12.45
N ASP A 62 11.04 8.09 12.25
CA ASP A 62 10.45 7.26 11.22
C ASP A 62 9.80 8.13 10.15
N ASN A 63 9.86 7.65 8.93
CA ASN A 63 9.25 8.27 7.77
C ASN A 63 8.22 7.31 7.19
N VAL A 64 7.18 7.85 6.59
CA VAL A 64 6.12 7.06 5.98
C VAL A 64 5.94 7.47 4.53
N HIS A 65 6.02 6.49 3.63
CA HIS A 65 5.77 6.68 2.22
C HIS A 65 4.46 5.96 1.87
N ILE A 66 3.52 6.72 1.31
CA ILE A 66 2.19 6.21 0.97
C ILE A 66 2.01 6.32 -0.54
N THR A 67 1.70 5.21 -1.20
CA THR A 67 1.51 5.16 -2.64
C THR A 67 0.24 4.41 -2.98
N LEU A 68 -0.57 4.99 -3.87
CA LEU A 68 -1.76 4.33 -4.39
C LEU A 68 -1.34 3.42 -5.55
N VAL A 69 -1.67 2.13 -5.45
CA VAL A 69 -1.32 1.11 -6.44
C VAL A 69 -2.59 0.63 -7.14
N ALA A 70 -2.58 0.67 -8.47
CA ALA A 70 -3.70 0.22 -9.30
C ALA A 70 -5.03 0.91 -8.94
N GLN A 71 -4.95 2.08 -8.33
CA GLN A 71 -6.09 2.90 -7.87
C GLN A 71 -7.03 2.18 -6.87
N ARG A 72 -6.57 1.06 -6.30
CA ARG A 72 -7.40 0.24 -5.41
C ARG A 72 -6.76 -0.02 -4.07
N ILE A 73 -5.44 -0.10 -4.04
CA ILE A 73 -4.68 -0.51 -2.86
C ILE A 73 -3.68 0.58 -2.50
N ILE A 74 -3.53 0.79 -1.21
CA ILE A 74 -2.59 1.77 -0.67
C ILE A 74 -1.40 1.01 -0.10
N LEU A 75 -0.22 1.26 -0.65
CA LEU A 75 1.04 0.70 -0.15
C LEU A 75 1.64 1.70 0.83
N VAL A 76 1.86 1.26 2.06
CA VAL A 76 2.45 2.06 3.13
C VAL A 76 3.80 1.48 3.51
N VAL A 77 4.85 2.27 3.42
CA VAL A 77 6.21 1.85 3.77
C VAL A 77 6.71 2.76 4.89
N VAL A 78 7.00 2.16 6.03
CA VAL A 78 7.63 2.85 7.17
C VAL A 78 9.11 2.55 7.12
N PHE A 79 9.93 3.59 7.14
CA PHE A 79 11.39 3.45 7.10
C PHE A 79 12.06 4.50 7.98
N ASP A 80 13.28 4.21 8.39
CA ASP A 80 14.07 5.11 9.23
C ASP A 80 15.38 5.49 8.52
N ASP A 81 16.33 6.01 9.27
CA ASP A 81 17.62 6.50 8.74
C ASP A 81 18.46 5.42 8.07
N ARG A 82 18.14 4.14 8.26
CA ARG A 82 18.83 3.02 7.60
C ARG A 82 18.54 2.97 6.09
N SER A 83 17.51 3.68 5.63
CA SER A 83 17.12 3.74 4.22
C SER A 83 17.01 5.18 3.78
N SER A 84 17.46 5.47 2.55
CA SER A 84 17.28 6.80 1.97
C SER A 84 15.93 6.90 1.28
N LEU A 85 15.39 8.12 1.22
CA LEU A 85 14.14 8.39 0.50
C LEU A 85 14.25 7.99 -0.98
N GLY A 86 15.39 8.28 -1.61
CA GLY A 86 15.61 7.92 -3.01
C GLY A 86 15.53 6.42 -3.27
N LEU A 87 16.15 5.63 -2.38
CA LEU A 87 16.11 4.18 -2.48
C LEU A 87 14.69 3.64 -2.23
N VAL A 88 14.00 4.19 -1.22
CA VAL A 88 12.61 3.81 -0.93
C VAL A 88 11.71 4.11 -2.13
N ARG A 89 11.83 5.29 -2.73
CA ARG A 89 11.05 5.65 -3.92
C ARG A 89 11.29 4.69 -5.07
N LEU A 90 12.54 4.33 -5.31
CA LEU A 90 12.88 3.39 -6.39
C LEU A 90 12.26 2.02 -6.15
N ARG A 91 12.38 1.50 -4.94
CA ARG A 91 11.83 0.18 -4.58
C ARG A 91 10.32 0.20 -4.59
N VAL A 92 9.70 1.26 -4.12
CA VAL A 92 8.24 1.42 -4.14
C VAL A 92 7.73 1.45 -5.59
N LYS A 93 8.44 2.14 -6.48
CA LYS A 93 8.06 2.17 -7.90
C LYS A 93 8.08 0.77 -8.51
N LYS A 94 9.13 0.01 -8.26
CA LYS A 94 9.25 -1.38 -8.76
C LYS A 94 8.20 -2.29 -8.14
N ALA A 95 8.04 -2.21 -6.83
CA ALA A 95 7.04 -3.02 -6.12
C ALA A 95 5.63 -2.66 -6.55
N GLY A 96 5.36 -1.37 -6.74
CA GLY A 96 4.07 -0.90 -7.22
C GLY A 96 3.70 -1.45 -8.59
N GLN A 97 4.67 -1.53 -9.50
CA GLN A 97 4.45 -2.12 -10.82
C GLN A 97 4.11 -3.61 -10.72
N LYS A 98 4.87 -4.35 -9.91
CA LYS A 98 4.62 -5.78 -9.67
C LYS A 98 3.28 -6.02 -9.01
N LEU A 99 2.95 -5.21 -8.00
CA LEU A 99 1.67 -5.30 -7.30
C LEU A 99 0.51 -4.97 -8.23
N SER A 100 0.66 -3.96 -9.08
CA SER A 100 -0.36 -3.59 -10.05
C SER A 100 -0.65 -4.75 -11.00
N GLU A 101 0.39 -5.40 -11.52
CA GLU A 101 0.26 -6.57 -12.39
C GLU A 101 -0.43 -7.72 -11.64
N LEU A 102 -0.01 -7.97 -10.40
CA LEU A 102 -0.58 -9.04 -9.58
C LEU A 102 -2.05 -8.78 -9.29
N PHE A 103 -2.43 -7.57 -8.92
CA PHE A 103 -3.82 -7.20 -8.65
C PHE A 103 -4.68 -7.28 -9.91
N ASP A 104 -4.16 -6.84 -11.05
CA ASP A 104 -4.87 -6.95 -12.32
C ASP A 104 -5.17 -8.43 -12.64
N GLU A 105 -4.21 -9.31 -12.42
CA GLU A 105 -4.38 -10.73 -12.61
C GLU A 105 -5.41 -11.32 -11.64
N ILE A 106 -5.32 -10.95 -10.35
CA ILE A 106 -6.25 -11.41 -9.33
C ILE A 106 -7.67 -10.94 -9.64
N PHE A 107 -7.85 -9.68 -10.03
CA PHE A 107 -9.16 -9.14 -10.36
C PHE A 107 -9.74 -9.75 -11.63
N LYS A 108 -8.91 -10.08 -12.61
CA LYS A 108 -9.35 -10.84 -13.79
C LYS A 108 -9.85 -12.23 -13.42
N ARG A 109 -9.15 -12.92 -12.53
CA ARG A 109 -9.59 -14.22 -12.01
C ARG A 109 -10.91 -14.08 -11.26
N ALA A 110 -11.04 -13.07 -10.42
CA ALA A 110 -12.26 -12.82 -9.66
C ALA A 110 -13.44 -12.55 -10.60
N GLU A 111 -13.23 -11.80 -11.67
CA GLU A 111 -14.26 -11.57 -12.69
C GLU A 111 -14.63 -12.83 -13.45
N SER A 112 -13.63 -13.64 -13.83
CA SER A 112 -13.89 -14.90 -14.55
C SER A 112 -14.54 -15.95 -13.65
N ASP A 113 -14.26 -15.90 -12.33
CA ASP A 113 -14.82 -16.80 -11.34
C ASP A 113 -16.03 -16.20 -10.62
N SER A 114 -16.61 -15.13 -11.15
CA SER A 114 -17.73 -14.42 -10.51
C SER A 114 -18.96 -15.29 -10.29
N ASP A 115 -19.07 -16.39 -11.02
CA ASP A 115 -20.12 -17.39 -10.86
C ASP A 115 -19.75 -18.45 -9.82
N ALA A 116 -18.51 -18.47 -9.34
CA ALA A 116 -18.07 -19.41 -8.34
C ALA A 116 -18.43 -18.90 -6.94
N ASP A 117 -18.85 -19.81 -6.12
CA ASP A 117 -19.40 -19.56 -4.81
C ASP A 117 -18.47 -18.75 -3.90
N GLY A 118 -18.96 -17.60 -3.50
CA GLY A 118 -18.47 -16.93 -2.34
C GLY A 118 -17.54 -15.77 -2.61
N PRO A 119 -17.62 -14.77 -1.74
CA PRO A 119 -16.84 -13.55 -1.84
C PRO A 119 -15.46 -13.75 -1.23
N ALA A 120 -14.66 -14.65 -1.77
CA ALA A 120 -13.26 -14.69 -1.39
C ALA A 120 -12.64 -13.38 -1.84
N SER A 121 -12.11 -12.61 -0.89
CA SER A 121 -11.40 -11.40 -1.22
C SER A 121 -10.25 -11.74 -2.17
N PRO A 122 -10.10 -11.03 -3.31
CA PRO A 122 -8.94 -11.25 -4.17
C PRO A 122 -7.61 -11.13 -3.44
N PHE A 123 -7.59 -10.39 -2.35
CA PHE A 123 -6.39 -10.15 -1.56
C PHE A 123 -6.02 -11.33 -0.65
N ALA A 124 -6.92 -12.30 -0.47
CA ALA A 124 -6.63 -13.49 0.33
C ALA A 124 -5.50 -14.35 -0.24
N GLU A 125 -5.22 -14.22 -1.54
CA GLU A 125 -4.11 -14.93 -2.20
C GLU A 125 -2.75 -14.28 -1.95
N ILE A 126 -2.71 -13.07 -1.40
CA ILE A 126 -1.46 -12.36 -1.13
C ILE A 126 -0.99 -12.70 0.29
N SER A 127 0.17 -13.34 0.37
CA SER A 127 0.77 -13.72 1.66
C SER A 127 1.82 -12.69 2.10
N ASP A 128 2.21 -12.78 3.37
CA ASP A 128 3.32 -11.96 3.90
C ASP A 128 4.61 -12.25 3.15
N GLU A 129 4.82 -13.48 2.73
CA GLU A 129 5.97 -13.88 1.93
C GLU A 129 5.99 -13.15 0.58
N ASP A 130 4.83 -13.01 -0.07
CA ASP A 130 4.73 -12.27 -1.33
C ASP A 130 5.14 -10.81 -1.14
N ILE A 131 4.74 -10.19 -0.04
CA ILE A 131 5.12 -8.82 0.29
C ILE A 131 6.62 -8.71 0.55
N ASP A 132 7.18 -9.63 1.33
CA ASP A 132 8.61 -9.65 1.62
C ASP A 132 9.44 -9.80 0.34
N ASN A 133 9.02 -10.64 -0.59
CA ASN A 133 9.71 -10.86 -1.86
C ASN A 133 9.72 -9.61 -2.74
N LEU A 134 8.69 -8.79 -2.68
CA LEU A 134 8.63 -7.53 -3.45
C LEU A 134 9.69 -6.53 -3.00
N PHE A 135 10.12 -6.61 -1.74
CA PHE A 135 11.06 -5.67 -1.14
C PHE A 135 12.42 -6.29 -0.81
N SER A 136 12.62 -7.56 -1.16
CA SER A 136 13.94 -8.20 -1.04
C SER A 136 14.82 -7.82 -2.24
N ASP A 137 16.09 -7.78 -2.02
CA ASP A 137 17.07 -7.44 -3.05
C ASP A 137 17.17 -8.50 -4.14
#